data_b6eaa26d639e3b9287ddc7a8cc649b68
#
_entry.id   b6eaa26d639e3b9287ddc7a8cc649b68
#
_cell.length_a   1.000
_cell.length_b   1.000
_cell.length_c   1.000
_cell.angle_alpha   90.00
_cell.angle_beta   90.00
_cell.angle_gamma   90.00
#
_symmetry.space_group_name_H-M   'P 1'
#
loop_
_entity.id
_entity.type
_entity.pdbx_description
1 polymer ?
#
loop_
_entity_poly.entity_id
_entity_poly.type
_entity_poly.pdbx_seq_one_letter_code
_entity_poly.pdbx_strand_id
1 'polypeptide(L)'
;IKPTTNACFNILFVLLSFVCLFPVFYVFMISVSSTDSITKYGYRLFPDTYSTAAYTFLWNERGTIFNSLIISVVVTVMGTVLGVLLTTMIGYVLSRPNYKLKGFFTWMVFIPMIFNGGMVANYVVVANMLRLNNTIWCLILPLAMSSFNVIICKTFFRTTVPDSIIESAKIDGASQMKIFWRIVVPISKPVFATIALFLTFGYWNDWFQSALYISDSKLVSLQALLNNMMKNLEYIANNPSAGLSLQQYRNSMPSESVRMAIAIIIVIPIACAYPFFQKYFISGLTVGAVKG
;
A
#
# COMPACT_ATOMS: atom_id res chain seq x y z
N ILE A 1 9.15 34.71 -10.51
CA ILE A 1 8.08 34.32 -11.45
C ILE A 1 7.06 35.45 -11.47
N LYS A 2 6.61 35.90 -12.67
CA LYS A 2 5.61 36.98 -12.80
C LYS A 2 4.31 36.58 -12.09
N PRO A 3 3.58 37.50 -11.41
CA PRO A 3 2.37 37.18 -10.66
C PRO A 3 1.29 36.53 -11.52
N THR A 4 1.20 36.89 -12.80
CA THR A 4 0.28 36.25 -13.79
C THR A 4 0.63 34.80 -14.05
N THR A 5 1.91 34.41 -14.10
CA THR A 5 2.35 33.03 -14.28
C THR A 5 2.02 32.17 -13.04
N ASN A 6 2.20 32.73 -11.83
CA ASN A 6 1.80 32.04 -10.59
C ASN A 6 0.29 31.82 -10.52
N ALA A 7 -0.51 32.82 -10.92
CA ALA A 7 -1.97 32.67 -10.97
C ALA A 7 -2.39 31.55 -11.95
N CYS A 8 -1.78 31.49 -13.12
CA CYS A 8 -2.05 30.44 -14.10
C CYS A 8 -1.72 29.04 -13.56
N PHE A 9 -0.55 28.86 -12.92
CA PHE A 9 -0.20 27.59 -12.29
C PHE A 9 -1.15 27.21 -11.14
N ASN A 10 -1.53 28.17 -10.30
CA ASN A 10 -2.45 27.91 -9.20
C ASN A 10 -3.82 27.46 -9.73
N ILE A 11 -4.36 28.11 -10.77
CA ILE A 11 -5.63 27.70 -11.41
C ILE A 11 -5.48 26.29 -11.98
N LEU A 12 -4.40 26.00 -12.69
CA LEU A 12 -4.15 24.67 -13.25
C LEU A 12 -4.11 23.59 -12.15
N PHE A 13 -3.38 23.83 -11.05
CA PHE A 13 -3.29 22.87 -9.95
C PHE A 13 -4.62 22.70 -9.21
N VAL A 14 -5.42 23.77 -9.05
CA VAL A 14 -6.77 23.68 -8.47
C VAL A 14 -7.68 22.82 -9.36
N LEU A 15 -7.65 23.03 -10.68
CA LEU A 15 -8.42 22.20 -11.61
C LEU A 15 -8.00 20.74 -11.59
N LEU A 16 -6.69 20.46 -11.60
CA LEU A 16 -6.18 19.09 -11.49
C LEU A 16 -6.58 18.44 -10.16
N SER A 17 -6.49 19.18 -9.05
CA SER A 17 -6.91 18.68 -7.74
C SER A 17 -8.41 18.35 -7.71
N PHE A 18 -9.23 19.21 -8.32
CA PHE A 18 -10.67 18.96 -8.43
C PHE A 18 -10.96 17.69 -9.25
N VAL A 19 -10.29 17.50 -10.39
CA VAL A 19 -10.44 16.30 -11.23
C VAL A 19 -10.04 15.04 -10.45
N CYS A 20 -8.98 15.10 -9.62
CA CYS A 20 -8.54 13.97 -8.80
C CYS A 20 -9.51 13.66 -7.63
N LEU A 21 -10.10 14.69 -7.01
CA LEU A 21 -11.01 14.51 -5.88
C LEU A 21 -12.44 14.15 -6.31
N PHE A 22 -12.84 14.55 -7.51
CA PHE A 22 -14.19 14.33 -8.03
C PHE A 22 -14.62 12.86 -8.02
N PRO A 23 -13.82 11.87 -8.49
CA PRO A 23 -14.19 10.46 -8.41
C PRO A 23 -14.46 9.97 -6.99
N VAL A 24 -13.64 10.40 -6.01
CA VAL A 24 -13.79 10.02 -4.60
C VAL A 24 -15.10 10.59 -4.04
N PHE A 25 -15.37 11.86 -4.32
CA PHE A 25 -16.62 12.51 -3.94
C PHE A 25 -17.82 11.81 -4.59
N TYR A 26 -17.72 11.46 -5.87
CA TYR A 26 -18.77 10.75 -6.59
C TYR A 26 -19.08 9.38 -5.99
N VAL A 27 -18.05 8.59 -5.69
CA VAL A 27 -18.18 7.29 -4.99
C VAL A 27 -18.84 7.48 -3.62
N PHE A 28 -18.46 8.52 -2.87
CA PHE A 28 -19.10 8.85 -1.59
C PHE A 28 -20.60 9.15 -1.77
N MET A 29 -20.98 9.96 -2.76
CA MET A 29 -22.39 10.28 -3.00
C MET A 29 -23.21 9.05 -3.39
N ILE A 30 -22.65 8.12 -4.16
CA ILE A 30 -23.33 6.85 -4.48
C ILE A 30 -23.44 5.96 -3.24
N SER A 31 -22.44 5.95 -2.35
CA SER A 31 -22.45 5.14 -1.11
C SER A 31 -23.59 5.51 -0.15
N VAL A 32 -24.05 6.77 -0.21
CA VAL A 32 -25.18 7.27 0.59
C VAL A 32 -26.49 7.34 -0.21
N SER A 33 -26.54 6.80 -1.43
CA SER A 33 -27.72 6.76 -2.27
C SER A 33 -28.60 5.54 -1.94
N SER A 34 -29.92 5.71 -2.02
CA SER A 34 -30.84 4.57 -1.88
C SER A 34 -30.77 3.63 -3.09
N THR A 35 -31.02 2.35 -2.87
CA THR A 35 -31.06 1.33 -3.94
C THR A 35 -32.11 1.68 -4.99
N ASP A 36 -33.27 2.17 -4.57
CA ASP A 36 -34.37 2.55 -5.47
C ASP A 36 -33.97 3.72 -6.37
N SER A 37 -33.27 4.73 -5.82
CA SER A 37 -32.73 5.85 -6.59
C SER A 37 -31.72 5.38 -7.64
N ILE A 38 -30.81 4.48 -7.27
CA ILE A 38 -29.80 3.93 -8.19
C ILE A 38 -30.44 3.08 -9.28
N THR A 39 -31.40 2.24 -8.93
CA THR A 39 -32.06 1.32 -9.89
C THR A 39 -32.91 2.11 -10.90
N LYS A 40 -33.59 3.16 -10.44
CA LYS A 40 -34.53 3.93 -11.27
C LYS A 40 -33.84 4.97 -12.15
N TYR A 41 -32.84 5.65 -11.62
CA TYR A 41 -32.22 6.81 -12.26
C TYR A 41 -30.72 6.63 -12.57
N GLY A 42 -30.14 5.48 -12.22
CA GLY A 42 -28.71 5.22 -12.36
C GLY A 42 -27.86 5.98 -11.34
N TYR A 43 -26.57 6.01 -11.59
CA TYR A 43 -25.62 6.75 -10.75
C TYR A 43 -25.73 8.25 -10.98
N ARG A 44 -26.18 8.99 -9.96
CA ARG A 44 -26.28 10.46 -9.98
C ARG A 44 -25.36 11.07 -8.94
N LEU A 45 -24.83 12.25 -9.23
CA LEU A 45 -24.02 13.03 -8.31
C LEU A 45 -24.82 13.44 -7.06
N PHE A 46 -26.09 13.80 -7.26
CA PHE A 46 -27.04 14.10 -6.19
C PHE A 46 -28.20 13.12 -6.29
N PRO A 47 -28.31 12.15 -5.39
CA PRO A 47 -29.40 11.16 -5.41
C PRO A 47 -30.73 11.81 -5.02
N ASP A 48 -31.83 11.32 -5.58
CA ASP A 48 -33.17 11.78 -5.22
C ASP A 48 -33.54 11.42 -3.77
N THR A 49 -33.06 10.25 -3.30
CA THR A 49 -33.23 9.78 -1.93
C THR A 49 -31.93 9.30 -1.35
N TYR A 50 -31.60 9.80 -0.15
CA TYR A 50 -30.42 9.38 0.61
C TYR A 50 -30.75 8.20 1.49
N SER A 51 -29.79 7.29 1.66
CA SER A 51 -29.92 6.13 2.54
C SER A 51 -28.57 5.78 3.17
N THR A 52 -28.61 5.43 4.47
CA THR A 52 -27.46 4.92 5.20
C THR A 52 -27.45 3.38 5.29
N ALA A 53 -28.33 2.71 4.54
CA ALA A 53 -28.51 1.25 4.58
C ALA A 53 -27.20 0.49 4.30
N ALA A 54 -26.37 0.99 3.39
CA ALA A 54 -25.04 0.43 3.11
C ALA A 54 -24.13 0.44 4.35
N TYR A 55 -24.08 1.55 5.05
CA TYR A 55 -23.27 1.70 6.27
C TYR A 55 -23.84 0.91 7.45
N THR A 56 -25.18 0.82 7.56
CA THR A 56 -25.84 -0.04 8.55
C THR A 56 -25.51 -1.51 8.30
N PHE A 57 -25.51 -1.95 7.06
CA PHE A 57 -25.09 -3.31 6.69
C PHE A 57 -23.64 -3.59 7.12
N LEU A 58 -22.70 -2.69 6.78
CA LEU A 58 -21.29 -2.82 7.17
C LEU A 58 -21.11 -2.74 8.70
N TRP A 59 -21.96 -1.97 9.39
CA TRP A 59 -21.94 -1.91 10.84
C TRP A 59 -22.40 -3.22 11.51
N ASN A 60 -23.31 -3.95 10.90
CA ASN A 60 -23.70 -5.28 11.38
C ASN A 60 -22.55 -6.28 11.26
N GLU A 61 -21.70 -6.15 10.23
CA GLU A 61 -20.49 -6.95 10.01
C GLU A 61 -19.24 -6.38 10.73
N ARG A 62 -19.40 -5.39 11.61
CA ARG A 62 -18.30 -4.64 12.24
C ARG A 62 -17.26 -5.53 12.93
N GLY A 63 -17.68 -6.66 13.53
CA GLY A 63 -16.77 -7.59 14.21
C GLY A 63 -15.71 -8.16 13.27
N THR A 64 -16.16 -8.67 12.12
CA THR A 64 -15.29 -9.22 11.08
C THR A 64 -14.44 -8.14 10.43
N ILE A 65 -15.05 -6.98 10.10
CA ILE A 65 -14.36 -5.84 9.48
C ILE A 65 -13.30 -5.28 10.42
N PHE A 66 -13.60 -5.13 11.72
CA PHE A 66 -12.65 -4.59 12.69
C PHE A 66 -11.47 -5.55 12.92
N ASN A 67 -11.71 -6.86 13.01
CA ASN A 67 -10.63 -7.84 13.09
C ASN A 67 -9.72 -7.78 11.86
N SER A 68 -10.28 -7.75 10.66
CA SER A 68 -9.52 -7.64 9.41
C SER A 68 -8.77 -6.31 9.30
N LEU A 69 -9.34 -5.22 9.83
CA LEU A 69 -8.65 -3.93 9.93
C LEU A 69 -7.40 -4.02 10.83
N ILE A 70 -7.54 -4.64 12.00
CA ILE A 70 -6.40 -4.85 12.91
C ILE A 70 -5.30 -5.67 12.22
N ILE A 71 -5.66 -6.76 11.56
CA ILE A 71 -4.69 -7.59 10.81
C ILE A 71 -3.99 -6.75 9.74
N SER A 72 -4.74 -5.97 8.94
CA SER A 72 -4.14 -5.12 7.92
C SER A 72 -3.20 -4.06 8.51
N VAL A 73 -3.56 -3.43 9.62
CA VAL A 73 -2.70 -2.45 10.31
C VAL A 73 -1.42 -3.13 10.83
N VAL A 74 -1.55 -4.28 11.49
CA VAL A 74 -0.40 -5.02 12.03
C VAL A 74 0.54 -5.47 10.90
N VAL A 75 0.00 -6.06 9.82
CA VAL A 75 0.78 -6.48 8.64
C VAL A 75 1.47 -5.28 7.99
N THR A 76 0.76 -4.17 7.82
CA THR A 76 1.32 -2.95 7.21
C THR A 76 2.44 -2.38 8.07
N VAL A 77 2.26 -2.25 9.37
CA VAL A 77 3.29 -1.68 10.27
C VAL A 77 4.50 -2.60 10.35
N MET A 78 4.29 -3.89 10.68
CA MET A 78 5.39 -4.85 10.82
C MET A 78 6.11 -5.07 9.49
N GLY A 79 5.37 -5.22 8.40
CA GLY A 79 5.91 -5.40 7.06
C GLY A 79 6.69 -4.19 6.59
N THR A 80 6.18 -2.97 6.81
CA THR A 80 6.89 -1.73 6.46
C THR A 80 8.18 -1.60 7.26
N VAL A 81 8.16 -1.81 8.58
CA VAL A 81 9.38 -1.72 9.42
C VAL A 81 10.41 -2.74 8.99
N LEU A 82 10.03 -4.00 8.85
CA LEU A 82 10.93 -5.07 8.40
C LEU A 82 11.47 -4.79 6.98
N GLY A 83 10.59 -4.42 6.06
CA GLY A 83 10.95 -4.17 4.67
C GLY A 83 11.87 -2.96 4.51
N VAL A 84 11.64 -1.86 5.24
CA VAL A 84 12.53 -0.70 5.26
C VAL A 84 13.92 -1.10 5.78
N LEU A 85 13.99 -1.85 6.87
CA LEU A 85 15.25 -2.32 7.44
C LEU A 85 16.03 -3.17 6.43
N LEU A 86 15.40 -4.21 5.87
CA LEU A 86 16.05 -5.11 4.92
C LEU A 86 16.49 -4.38 3.65
N THR A 87 15.58 -3.62 3.06
CA THR A 87 15.83 -2.90 1.80
C THR A 87 16.95 -1.87 1.93
N THR A 88 16.95 -1.09 3.02
CA THR A 88 17.94 -0.02 3.21
C THR A 88 19.30 -0.59 3.59
N MET A 89 19.37 -1.63 4.45
CA MET A 89 20.62 -2.29 4.80
C MET A 89 21.28 -2.93 3.58
N ILE A 90 20.52 -3.68 2.76
CA ILE A 90 21.03 -4.28 1.53
C ILE A 90 21.46 -3.19 0.54
N GLY A 91 20.61 -2.17 0.33
CA GLY A 91 20.93 -1.04 -0.54
C GLY A 91 22.20 -0.31 -0.12
N TYR A 92 22.40 -0.10 1.18
CA TYR A 92 23.63 0.50 1.74
C TYR A 92 24.86 -0.35 1.44
N VAL A 93 24.84 -1.64 1.77
CA VAL A 93 25.98 -2.56 1.52
C VAL A 93 26.33 -2.57 0.02
N LEU A 94 25.33 -2.68 -0.85
CA LEU A 94 25.53 -2.70 -2.29
C LEU A 94 25.97 -1.35 -2.87
N SER A 95 25.80 -0.25 -2.16
CA SER A 95 26.27 1.06 -2.58
C SER A 95 27.78 1.26 -2.39
N ARG A 96 28.39 0.53 -1.47
CA ARG A 96 29.82 0.73 -1.11
C ARG A 96 30.76 0.17 -2.17
N PRO A 97 31.82 0.94 -2.56
CA PRO A 97 32.75 0.51 -3.60
C PRO A 97 33.60 -0.69 -3.16
N ASN A 98 34.00 -0.74 -1.88
CA ASN A 98 34.94 -1.70 -1.34
C ASN A 98 34.30 -3.05 -0.94
N TYR A 99 33.03 -3.30 -1.24
CA TYR A 99 32.37 -4.56 -0.94
C TYR A 99 32.70 -5.63 -1.98
N LYS A 100 33.50 -6.64 -1.60
CA LYS A 100 34.05 -7.65 -2.55
C LYS A 100 32.98 -8.43 -3.33
N LEU A 101 31.86 -8.77 -2.68
CA LEU A 101 30.77 -9.55 -3.28
C LEU A 101 29.66 -8.67 -3.92
N LYS A 102 29.92 -7.38 -4.08
CA LYS A 102 28.96 -6.41 -4.62
C LYS A 102 28.36 -6.86 -5.96
N GLY A 103 29.18 -7.36 -6.88
CA GLY A 103 28.71 -7.83 -8.19
C GLY A 103 27.70 -8.98 -8.06
N PHE A 104 28.06 -10.01 -7.31
CA PHE A 104 27.21 -11.18 -7.09
C PHE A 104 25.85 -10.80 -6.48
N PHE A 105 25.85 -10.07 -5.36
CA PHE A 105 24.59 -9.67 -4.72
C PHE A 105 23.79 -8.64 -5.52
N THR A 106 24.46 -7.81 -6.34
CA THR A 106 23.71 -6.92 -7.26
C THR A 106 22.95 -7.73 -8.30
N TRP A 107 23.57 -8.77 -8.88
CA TRP A 107 22.87 -9.67 -9.80
C TRP A 107 21.76 -10.46 -9.10
N MET A 108 22.00 -10.96 -7.90
CA MET A 108 20.98 -11.65 -7.10
C MET A 108 19.74 -10.79 -6.83
N VAL A 109 19.92 -9.48 -6.63
CA VAL A 109 18.80 -8.53 -6.49
C VAL A 109 18.20 -8.19 -7.85
N PHE A 110 18.99 -8.09 -8.92
CA PHE A 110 18.54 -7.64 -10.23
C PHE A 110 17.76 -8.72 -11.01
N ILE A 111 18.18 -9.99 -10.92
CA ILE A 111 17.53 -11.10 -11.63
C ILE A 111 16.02 -11.20 -11.33
N PRO A 112 15.56 -11.19 -10.08
CA PRO A 112 14.12 -11.25 -9.77
C PRO A 112 13.31 -10.05 -10.27
N MET A 113 13.95 -8.94 -10.61
CA MET A 113 13.30 -7.79 -11.22
C MET A 113 12.89 -8.05 -12.67
N ILE A 114 13.71 -8.84 -13.38
CA ILE A 114 13.50 -9.16 -14.81
C ILE A 114 12.73 -10.47 -14.97
N PHE A 115 13.05 -11.46 -14.15
CA PHE A 115 12.47 -12.80 -14.22
C PHE A 115 11.58 -13.04 -12.99
N ASN A 116 10.27 -13.15 -13.23
CA ASN A 116 9.32 -13.51 -12.19
C ASN A 116 9.04 -15.01 -12.26
N GLY A 117 9.20 -15.72 -11.15
CA GLY A 117 8.90 -17.16 -11.05
C GLY A 117 7.42 -17.51 -11.18
N GLY A 118 6.54 -16.50 -11.13
CA GLY A 118 5.10 -16.69 -11.22
C GLY A 118 4.44 -17.11 -9.90
N MET A 119 3.13 -17.14 -9.91
CA MET A 119 2.29 -17.41 -8.74
C MET A 119 2.53 -18.81 -8.17
N VAL A 120 2.65 -19.83 -9.04
CA VAL A 120 2.79 -21.23 -8.62
C VAL A 120 4.11 -21.46 -7.89
N ALA A 121 5.23 -20.93 -8.41
CA ALA A 121 6.53 -21.04 -7.76
C ALA A 121 6.55 -20.35 -6.40
N ASN A 122 5.97 -19.14 -6.32
CA ASN A 122 5.84 -18.41 -5.06
C ASN A 122 4.98 -19.17 -4.04
N TYR A 123 3.88 -19.79 -4.48
CA TYR A 123 3.03 -20.61 -3.61
C TYR A 123 3.80 -21.81 -3.05
N VAL A 124 4.49 -22.55 -3.89
CA VAL A 124 5.29 -23.72 -3.45
C VAL A 124 6.34 -23.31 -2.43
N VAL A 125 7.05 -22.21 -2.65
CA VAL A 125 8.07 -21.73 -1.70
C VAL A 125 7.44 -21.33 -0.37
N VAL A 126 6.44 -20.46 -0.39
CA VAL A 126 5.86 -19.90 0.85
C VAL A 126 5.03 -20.93 1.60
N ALA A 127 4.17 -21.68 0.88
CA ALA A 127 3.23 -22.61 1.48
C ALA A 127 3.86 -23.96 1.84
N ASN A 128 4.65 -24.54 0.90
CA ASN A 128 5.13 -25.92 1.06
C ASN A 128 6.54 -25.98 1.65
N MET A 129 7.46 -25.14 1.15
CA MET A 129 8.86 -25.17 1.64
C MET A 129 9.00 -24.45 2.97
N LEU A 130 8.48 -23.22 3.11
CA LEU A 130 8.58 -22.43 4.34
C LEU A 130 7.45 -22.73 5.33
N ARG A 131 6.38 -23.41 4.90
CA ARG A 131 5.21 -23.80 5.71
C ARG A 131 4.55 -22.62 6.43
N LEU A 132 4.43 -21.49 5.75
CA LEU A 132 3.90 -20.26 6.32
C LEU A 132 2.39 -20.06 6.10
N ASN A 133 1.68 -21.03 5.51
CA ASN A 133 0.23 -20.96 5.33
C ASN A 133 -0.49 -20.69 6.65
N ASN A 134 -1.54 -19.89 6.59
CA ASN A 134 -2.34 -19.50 7.75
C ASN A 134 -1.53 -18.87 8.88
N THR A 135 -0.48 -18.11 8.54
CA THR A 135 0.31 -17.32 9.49
C THR A 135 0.39 -15.87 9.01
N ILE A 136 0.63 -14.94 9.94
CA ILE A 136 0.84 -13.52 9.59
C ILE A 136 2.08 -13.31 8.72
N TRP A 137 3.06 -14.24 8.79
CA TRP A 137 4.31 -14.16 8.05
C TRP A 137 4.15 -14.35 6.55
N CYS A 138 3.16 -15.12 6.10
CA CYS A 138 2.89 -15.23 4.65
C CYS A 138 2.31 -13.94 4.05
N LEU A 139 1.77 -13.05 4.89
CA LEU A 139 1.32 -11.72 4.47
C LEU A 139 2.47 -10.70 4.47
N ILE A 140 3.52 -10.93 5.29
CA ILE A 140 4.62 -9.98 5.48
C ILE A 140 5.81 -10.29 4.57
N LEU A 141 6.34 -11.52 4.61
CA LEU A 141 7.63 -11.84 4.00
C LEU A 141 7.68 -11.71 2.47
N PRO A 142 6.66 -12.12 1.70
CA PRO A 142 6.71 -12.01 0.24
C PRO A 142 6.82 -10.56 -0.27
N LEU A 143 6.30 -9.59 0.47
CA LEU A 143 6.30 -8.17 0.11
C LEU A 143 7.41 -7.37 0.79
N ALA A 144 8.14 -7.97 1.75
CA ALA A 144 9.11 -7.24 2.58
C ALA A 144 10.26 -6.64 1.78
N MET A 145 10.64 -7.24 0.67
CA MET A 145 11.75 -6.78 -0.15
C MET A 145 11.41 -6.77 -1.64
N SER A 146 11.53 -5.61 -2.25
CA SER A 146 11.43 -5.43 -3.71
C SER A 146 12.80 -5.07 -4.28
N SER A 147 13.20 -5.74 -5.36
CA SER A 147 14.42 -5.44 -6.11
C SER A 147 14.50 -3.98 -6.53
N PHE A 148 13.39 -3.41 -6.99
CA PHE A 148 13.27 -2.00 -7.37
C PHE A 148 13.61 -1.06 -6.20
N ASN A 149 13.05 -1.31 -5.01
CA ASN A 149 13.31 -0.52 -3.81
C ASN A 149 14.79 -0.60 -3.38
N VAL A 150 15.40 -1.78 -3.48
CA VAL A 150 16.84 -1.97 -3.17
C VAL A 150 17.71 -1.16 -4.13
N ILE A 151 17.38 -1.13 -5.42
CA ILE A 151 18.14 -0.35 -6.43
C ILE A 151 17.99 1.15 -6.18
N ILE A 152 16.81 1.63 -5.81
CA ILE A 152 16.59 3.03 -5.40
C ILE A 152 17.50 3.37 -4.22
N CYS A 153 17.49 2.56 -3.15
CA CYS A 153 18.32 2.77 -1.99
C CYS A 153 19.82 2.76 -2.33
N LYS A 154 20.27 1.77 -3.10
CA LYS A 154 21.66 1.66 -3.57
C LYS A 154 22.12 2.92 -4.30
N THR A 155 21.29 3.40 -5.22
CA THR A 155 21.59 4.60 -6.02
C THR A 155 21.65 5.84 -5.13
N PHE A 156 20.65 6.02 -4.26
CA PHE A 156 20.58 7.14 -3.34
C PHE A 156 21.80 7.18 -2.40
N PHE A 157 22.14 6.05 -1.75
CA PHE A 157 23.30 5.99 -0.85
C PHE A 157 24.62 6.24 -1.55
N ARG A 158 24.74 5.82 -2.81
CA ARG A 158 25.95 6.05 -3.61
C ARG A 158 26.15 7.54 -3.91
N THR A 159 25.08 8.27 -4.17
CA THR A 159 25.14 9.68 -4.57
C THR A 159 25.11 10.64 -3.39
N THR A 160 24.45 10.27 -2.29
CA THR A 160 24.17 11.19 -1.18
C THR A 160 25.10 10.98 0.01
N VAL A 161 25.67 9.79 0.21
CA VAL A 161 26.56 9.47 1.34
C VAL A 161 28.01 9.40 0.85
N PRO A 162 28.82 10.46 1.09
CA PRO A 162 30.23 10.49 0.68
C PRO A 162 31.07 9.40 1.34
N ASP A 163 31.94 8.75 0.56
CA ASP A 163 32.82 7.70 1.09
C ASP A 163 33.80 8.24 2.14
N SER A 164 34.23 9.50 2.02
CA SER A 164 35.12 10.19 2.96
C SER A 164 34.57 10.21 4.39
N ILE A 165 33.26 10.43 4.58
CA ILE A 165 32.63 10.42 5.91
C ILE A 165 32.66 9.01 6.51
N ILE A 166 32.45 7.99 5.67
CA ILE A 166 32.49 6.59 6.10
C ILE A 166 33.92 6.18 6.48
N GLU A 167 34.91 6.61 5.70
CA GLU A 167 36.33 6.29 5.95
C GLU A 167 36.83 6.98 7.21
N SER A 168 36.52 8.26 7.42
CA SER A 168 36.85 8.97 8.67
C SER A 168 36.27 8.26 9.89
N ALA A 169 34.99 7.87 9.84
CA ALA A 169 34.34 7.17 10.92
C ALA A 169 34.97 5.77 11.19
N LYS A 170 35.50 5.09 10.16
CA LYS A 170 36.25 3.84 10.35
C LYS A 170 37.62 4.05 11.01
N ILE A 171 38.31 5.15 10.66
CA ILE A 171 39.58 5.52 11.30
C ILE A 171 39.34 5.82 12.79
N ASP A 172 38.21 6.43 13.14
CA ASP A 172 37.77 6.67 14.51
C ASP A 172 37.30 5.39 15.24
N GLY A 173 37.43 4.21 14.62
CA GLY A 173 37.08 2.92 15.21
C GLY A 173 35.59 2.62 15.27
N ALA A 174 34.76 3.33 14.51
CA ALA A 174 33.33 3.05 14.46
C ALA A 174 33.00 1.74 13.70
N SER A 175 32.21 0.85 14.31
CA SER A 175 31.72 -0.35 13.65
C SER A 175 30.77 -0.02 12.51
N GLN A 176 30.62 -0.92 11.50
CA GLN A 176 29.74 -0.73 10.36
C GLN A 176 28.28 -0.45 10.76
N MET A 177 27.80 -1.13 11.80
CA MET A 177 26.44 -0.93 12.32
C MET A 177 26.28 0.47 12.97
N LYS A 178 27.31 0.94 13.69
CA LYS A 178 27.33 2.28 14.28
C LYS A 178 27.33 3.36 13.18
N ILE A 179 28.11 3.15 12.11
CA ILE A 179 28.15 4.05 10.95
C ILE A 179 26.76 4.09 10.29
N PHE A 180 26.15 2.93 10.05
CA PHE A 180 24.82 2.88 9.43
C PHE A 180 23.79 3.66 10.26
N TRP A 181 23.65 3.35 11.56
CA TRP A 181 22.59 3.98 12.36
C TRP A 181 22.85 5.44 12.73
N ARG A 182 24.12 5.82 13.00
CA ARG A 182 24.44 7.18 13.47
C ARG A 182 24.80 8.16 12.37
N ILE A 183 25.21 7.70 11.20
CA ILE A 183 25.66 8.55 10.10
C ILE A 183 24.71 8.39 8.90
N VAL A 184 24.57 7.16 8.38
CA VAL A 184 23.85 6.93 7.14
C VAL A 184 22.36 7.20 7.29
N VAL A 185 21.71 6.67 8.31
CA VAL A 185 20.26 6.84 8.54
C VAL A 185 19.88 8.32 8.69
N PRO A 186 20.56 9.16 9.53
CA PRO A 186 20.21 10.56 9.66
C PRO A 186 20.36 11.38 8.37
N ILE A 187 21.42 11.12 7.58
CA ILE A 187 21.68 11.80 6.31
C ILE A 187 20.64 11.40 5.24
N SER A 188 20.14 10.17 5.33
CA SER A 188 19.33 9.52 4.29
C SER A 188 17.84 9.44 4.63
N LYS A 189 17.34 10.22 5.59
CA LYS A 189 15.91 10.24 5.97
C LYS A 189 14.95 10.29 4.78
N PRO A 190 15.19 11.05 3.70
CA PRO A 190 14.28 11.07 2.57
C PRO A 190 14.05 9.72 1.90
N VAL A 191 15.12 8.94 1.66
CA VAL A 191 14.96 7.61 1.03
C VAL A 191 14.27 6.63 1.96
N PHE A 192 14.54 6.68 3.28
CA PHE A 192 13.82 5.87 4.26
C PHE A 192 12.31 6.14 4.23
N ALA A 193 11.93 7.42 4.18
CA ALA A 193 10.52 7.81 4.10
C ALA A 193 9.88 7.37 2.77
N THR A 194 10.61 7.46 1.66
CA THR A 194 10.13 7.02 0.34
C THR A 194 9.87 5.51 0.32
N ILE A 195 10.82 4.72 0.80
CA ILE A 195 10.66 3.25 0.87
C ILE A 195 9.56 2.86 1.85
N ALA A 196 9.48 3.53 3.01
CA ALA A 196 8.39 3.31 3.96
C ALA A 196 7.02 3.58 3.34
N LEU A 197 6.87 4.64 2.56
CA LEU A 197 5.64 4.95 1.85
C LEU A 197 5.27 3.86 0.83
N PHE A 198 6.22 3.44 -0.02
CA PHE A 198 5.97 2.42 -1.02
C PHE A 198 5.54 1.10 -0.39
N LEU A 199 6.21 0.69 0.68
CA LEU A 199 5.87 -0.52 1.42
C LEU A 199 4.52 -0.39 2.13
N THR A 200 4.25 0.75 2.79
CA THR A 200 2.97 1.00 3.47
C THR A 200 1.80 0.87 2.48
N PHE A 201 1.91 1.49 1.31
CA PHE A 201 0.88 1.36 0.27
C PHE A 201 0.81 -0.05 -0.30
N GLY A 202 1.94 -0.72 -0.49
CA GLY A 202 1.99 -2.11 -0.96
C GLY A 202 1.24 -3.05 -0.02
N TYR A 203 1.55 -3.01 1.28
CA TYR A 203 0.90 -3.84 2.29
C TYR A 203 -0.56 -3.49 2.51
N TRP A 204 -0.88 -2.19 2.58
CA TRP A 204 -2.26 -1.76 2.80
C TRP A 204 -3.20 -2.20 1.69
N ASN A 205 -2.78 -2.14 0.44
CA ASN A 205 -3.59 -2.48 -0.72
C ASN A 205 -3.52 -3.97 -1.10
N ASP A 206 -2.73 -4.78 -0.38
CA ASP A 206 -2.58 -6.18 -0.71
C ASP A 206 -3.80 -7.01 -0.25
N TRP A 207 -4.50 -7.55 -1.22
CA TRP A 207 -5.55 -8.56 -1.03
C TRP A 207 -5.09 -9.95 -1.47
N PHE A 208 -4.06 -9.99 -2.35
CA PHE A 208 -3.68 -11.20 -3.07
C PHE A 208 -2.98 -12.22 -2.16
N GLN A 209 -2.04 -11.78 -1.31
CA GLN A 209 -1.34 -12.67 -0.37
C GLN A 209 -2.35 -13.32 0.60
N SER A 210 -3.29 -12.53 1.10
CA SER A 210 -4.33 -13.04 1.98
C SER A 210 -5.25 -14.02 1.27
N ALA A 211 -5.68 -13.74 0.02
CA ALA A 211 -6.51 -14.64 -0.76
C ALA A 211 -5.79 -15.95 -1.15
N LEU A 212 -4.45 -15.91 -1.28
CA LEU A 212 -3.66 -17.05 -1.72
C LEU A 212 -3.25 -17.98 -0.57
N TYR A 213 -2.91 -17.42 0.61
CA TYR A 213 -2.29 -18.19 1.70
C TYR A 213 -3.13 -18.31 2.95
N ILE A 214 -4.23 -17.53 3.11
CA ILE A 214 -5.03 -17.51 4.33
C ILE A 214 -6.37 -18.23 4.11
N SER A 215 -6.60 -19.26 4.91
CA SER A 215 -7.90 -19.95 5.01
C SER A 215 -8.60 -19.65 6.34
N ASP A 216 -7.86 -19.22 7.37
CA ASP A 216 -8.42 -18.84 8.67
C ASP A 216 -9.06 -17.43 8.58
N SER A 217 -10.36 -17.34 8.82
CA SER A 217 -11.12 -16.09 8.81
C SER A 217 -10.58 -15.01 9.75
N LYS A 218 -9.86 -15.42 10.81
CA LYS A 218 -9.26 -14.50 11.79
C LYS A 218 -8.03 -13.77 11.28
N LEU A 219 -7.38 -14.28 10.24
CA LEU A 219 -6.15 -13.73 9.67
C LEU A 219 -6.36 -13.02 8.33
N VAL A 220 -7.59 -12.93 7.85
CA VAL A 220 -7.92 -12.30 6.57
C VAL A 220 -7.67 -10.80 6.65
N SER A 221 -6.92 -10.25 5.68
CA SER A 221 -6.71 -8.80 5.56
C SER A 221 -7.99 -8.06 5.18
N LEU A 222 -8.09 -6.78 5.51
CA LEU A 222 -9.25 -5.94 5.19
C LEU A 222 -9.52 -5.92 3.67
N GLN A 223 -8.48 -5.75 2.87
CA GLN A 223 -8.61 -5.72 1.41
C GLN A 223 -9.14 -7.06 0.85
N ALA A 224 -8.65 -8.19 1.37
CA ALA A 224 -9.14 -9.50 0.96
C ALA A 224 -10.58 -9.75 1.42
N LEU A 225 -10.93 -9.36 2.65
CA LEU A 225 -12.30 -9.44 3.15
C LEU A 225 -13.26 -8.65 2.25
N LEU A 226 -12.94 -7.40 1.98
CA LEU A 226 -13.80 -6.53 1.18
C LEU A 226 -13.87 -6.98 -0.28
N ASN A 227 -12.76 -7.49 -0.84
CA ASN A 227 -12.76 -8.10 -2.18
C ASN A 227 -13.64 -9.34 -2.24
N ASN A 228 -13.63 -10.19 -1.19
CA ASN A 228 -14.51 -11.35 -1.10
C ASN A 228 -15.98 -10.95 -0.96
N MET A 229 -16.27 -9.92 -0.16
CA MET A 229 -17.62 -9.35 -0.08
C MET A 229 -18.10 -8.87 -1.45
N MET A 230 -17.27 -8.14 -2.19
CA MET A 230 -17.61 -7.68 -3.54
C MET A 230 -17.87 -8.84 -4.51
N LYS A 231 -17.03 -9.87 -4.51
CA LYS A 231 -17.23 -11.08 -5.34
C LYS A 231 -18.51 -11.83 -4.99
N ASN A 232 -18.82 -11.93 -3.70
CA ASN A 232 -20.06 -12.56 -3.24
C ASN A 232 -21.30 -11.78 -3.72
N LEU A 233 -21.25 -10.44 -3.64
CA LEU A 233 -22.32 -9.57 -4.17
C LEU A 233 -22.50 -9.75 -5.68
N GLU A 234 -21.41 -9.81 -6.42
CA GLU A 234 -21.43 -10.03 -7.87
C GLU A 234 -21.96 -11.42 -8.22
N TYR A 235 -21.54 -12.46 -7.48
CA TYR A 235 -22.06 -13.82 -7.67
C TYR A 235 -23.57 -13.89 -7.44
N ILE A 236 -24.08 -13.29 -6.36
CA ILE A 236 -25.50 -13.26 -6.05
C ILE A 236 -26.29 -12.46 -7.13
N ALA A 237 -25.73 -11.35 -7.60
CA ALA A 237 -26.37 -10.54 -8.65
C ALA A 237 -26.50 -11.30 -9.97
N ASN A 238 -25.50 -12.12 -10.34
CA ASN A 238 -25.45 -12.86 -11.61
C ASN A 238 -26.15 -14.22 -11.56
N ASN A 239 -26.56 -14.72 -10.37
CA ASN A 239 -27.21 -16.03 -10.20
C ASN A 239 -28.58 -15.89 -9.52
N PRO A 240 -29.62 -15.42 -10.24
CA PRO A 240 -30.95 -15.22 -9.67
C PRO A 240 -31.65 -16.50 -9.18
N SER A 241 -31.21 -17.65 -9.66
CA SER A 241 -31.74 -18.98 -9.29
C SER A 241 -31.03 -19.61 -8.06
N ALA A 242 -30.03 -18.98 -7.51
CA ALA A 242 -29.41 -19.41 -6.25
C ALA A 242 -30.45 -19.26 -5.11
N GLY A 243 -30.80 -20.35 -4.47
CA GLY A 243 -31.89 -20.64 -3.54
C GLY A 243 -32.57 -19.51 -2.74
N LEU A 244 -33.75 -19.78 -2.22
CA LEU A 244 -34.63 -18.82 -1.53
C LEU A 244 -33.92 -17.99 -0.40
N SER A 245 -33.00 -18.58 0.33
CA SER A 245 -32.24 -17.89 1.38
C SER A 245 -31.28 -16.84 0.85
N LEU A 246 -30.66 -17.07 -0.33
CA LEU A 246 -29.79 -16.11 -1.00
C LEU A 246 -30.61 -14.98 -1.68
N GLN A 247 -31.83 -15.28 -2.14
CA GLN A 247 -32.75 -14.25 -2.66
C GLN A 247 -33.25 -13.29 -1.56
N GLN A 248 -33.54 -13.80 -0.36
CA GLN A 248 -33.88 -12.94 0.78
C GLN A 248 -32.70 -12.04 1.18
N TYR A 249 -31.50 -12.59 1.20
CA TYR A 249 -30.28 -11.83 1.46
C TYR A 249 -30.03 -10.75 0.38
N ARG A 250 -30.25 -11.08 -0.90
CA ARG A 250 -30.18 -10.15 -2.03
C ARG A 250 -31.17 -8.98 -1.89
N ASN A 251 -32.42 -9.26 -1.53
CA ASN A 251 -33.47 -8.24 -1.42
C ASN A 251 -33.23 -7.27 -0.24
N SER A 252 -32.52 -7.71 0.78
CA SER A 252 -32.15 -6.89 1.94
C SER A 252 -30.85 -6.10 1.77
N MET A 253 -30.10 -6.35 0.69
CA MET A 253 -28.76 -5.84 0.51
C MET A 253 -28.70 -4.72 -0.53
N PRO A 254 -28.35 -3.48 -0.17
CA PRO A 254 -28.13 -2.41 -1.12
C PRO A 254 -26.80 -2.58 -1.86
N SER A 255 -26.75 -3.55 -2.81
CA SER A 255 -25.51 -4.08 -3.40
C SER A 255 -24.57 -2.99 -3.97
N GLU A 256 -25.12 -2.02 -4.68
CA GLU A 256 -24.31 -0.98 -5.33
C GLU A 256 -23.79 0.05 -4.31
N SER A 257 -24.66 0.51 -3.40
CA SER A 257 -24.24 1.44 -2.33
C SER A 257 -23.23 0.82 -1.39
N VAL A 258 -23.35 -0.50 -1.08
CA VAL A 258 -22.39 -1.23 -0.23
C VAL A 258 -21.01 -1.33 -0.92
N ARG A 259 -20.96 -1.59 -2.25
CA ARG A 259 -19.69 -1.57 -3.00
C ARG A 259 -18.97 -0.24 -2.87
N MET A 260 -19.70 0.87 -3.01
CA MET A 260 -19.13 2.21 -2.89
C MET A 260 -18.75 2.56 -1.44
N ALA A 261 -19.54 2.14 -0.45
CA ALA A 261 -19.20 2.31 0.97
C ALA A 261 -17.92 1.53 1.35
N ILE A 262 -17.73 0.32 0.83
CA ILE A 262 -16.50 -0.46 0.96
C ILE A 262 -15.31 0.33 0.42
N ALA A 263 -15.42 0.89 -0.79
CA ALA A 263 -14.34 1.69 -1.37
C ALA A 263 -13.97 2.89 -0.49
N ILE A 264 -14.94 3.57 0.12
CA ILE A 264 -14.70 4.67 1.05
C ILE A 264 -13.95 4.19 2.32
N ILE A 265 -14.36 3.05 2.91
CA ILE A 265 -13.68 2.48 4.09
C ILE A 265 -12.22 2.17 3.79
N ILE A 266 -11.90 1.70 2.58
CA ILE A 266 -10.52 1.41 2.15
C ILE A 266 -9.68 2.69 2.04
N VAL A 267 -10.26 3.76 1.50
CA VAL A 267 -9.55 5.01 1.20
C VAL A 267 -9.24 5.82 2.46
N ILE A 268 -10.14 5.84 3.45
CA ILE A 268 -10.02 6.69 4.65
C ILE A 268 -8.69 6.49 5.40
N PRO A 269 -8.23 5.27 5.75
CA PRO A 269 -6.98 5.09 6.48
C PRO A 269 -5.74 5.58 5.71
N ILE A 270 -5.73 5.38 4.39
CA ILE A 270 -4.64 5.88 3.54
C ILE A 270 -4.64 7.41 3.50
N ALA A 271 -5.81 8.01 3.31
CA ALA A 271 -5.95 9.47 3.31
C ALA A 271 -5.48 10.08 4.63
N CYS A 272 -5.75 9.42 5.76
CA CYS A 272 -5.26 9.83 7.09
C CYS A 272 -3.74 9.62 7.26
N ALA A 273 -3.16 8.59 6.66
CA ALA A 273 -1.72 8.31 6.76
C ALA A 273 -0.88 9.24 5.86
N TYR A 274 -1.40 9.68 4.72
CA TYR A 274 -0.66 10.45 3.72
C TYR A 274 0.01 11.73 4.27
N PRO A 275 -0.61 12.59 5.10
CA PRO A 275 0.01 13.81 5.63
C PRO A 275 1.30 13.55 6.43
N PHE A 276 1.43 12.37 7.07
CA PHE A 276 2.65 12.01 7.81
C PHE A 276 3.84 11.81 6.87
N PHE A 277 3.60 11.28 5.66
CA PHE A 277 4.64 11.05 4.67
C PHE A 277 4.94 12.30 3.84
N GLN A 278 3.94 13.13 3.55
CA GLN A 278 4.05 14.31 2.68
C GLN A 278 5.19 15.25 3.08
N LYS A 279 5.37 15.52 4.37
CA LYS A 279 6.42 16.41 4.89
C LYS A 279 7.85 15.95 4.54
N TYR A 280 8.06 14.62 4.45
CA TYR A 280 9.38 14.06 4.09
C TYR A 280 9.63 14.09 2.59
N PHE A 281 8.57 14.00 1.78
CA PHE A 281 8.68 14.15 0.32
C PHE A 281 9.07 15.54 -0.10
N ILE A 282 8.44 16.56 0.45
CA ILE A 282 8.73 17.96 0.12
C ILE A 282 10.19 18.28 0.45
N SER A 283 10.71 17.84 1.59
CA SER A 283 12.11 18.06 1.98
C SER A 283 13.10 17.23 1.15
N GLY A 284 12.71 16.03 0.68
CA GLY A 284 13.59 15.14 -0.10
C GLY A 284 13.78 15.56 -1.55
N LEU A 285 12.71 16.03 -2.19
CA LEU A 285 12.75 16.51 -3.58
C LEU A 285 13.55 17.80 -3.73
N THR A 286 13.51 18.68 -2.72
CA THR A 286 14.25 19.95 -2.75
C THR A 286 15.76 19.76 -2.62
N VAL A 287 16.23 18.75 -1.87
CA VAL A 287 17.68 18.46 -1.72
C VAL A 287 18.28 17.92 -3.03
N GLY A 288 17.49 17.20 -3.85
CA GLY A 288 17.92 16.73 -5.18
C GLY A 288 17.94 17.82 -6.25
N ALA A 289 17.07 18.82 -6.13
CA ALA A 289 16.91 19.89 -7.12
C ALA A 289 17.94 21.04 -6.98
N VAL A 290 18.61 21.17 -5.83
CA VAL A 290 19.56 22.29 -5.56
C VAL A 290 21.01 21.96 -5.93
N LYS A 291 21.29 20.78 -6.51
CA LYS A 291 22.61 20.39 -7.03
C LYS A 291 22.72 20.54 -8.55
N GLY A 292 22.05 21.51 -9.13
CA GLY A 292 22.22 21.94 -10.52
C GLY A 292 22.83 23.33 -10.56
#